data_2d9c79d1c9abfdfe4ad1f44a5ad7df7e
#
_entry.id   2d9c79d1c9abfdfe4ad1f44a5ad7df7e
#
_cell.length_a   1.000
_cell.length_b   1.000
_cell.length_c   1.000
_cell.angle_alpha   90.00
_cell.angle_beta   90.00
_cell.angle_gamma   90.00
#
_symmetry.space_group_name_H-M   'P 1'
#
loop_
_entity.id
_entity.type
_entity.pdbx_description
1 polymer ?
#
loop_
_entity_poly.entity_id
_entity_poly.type
_entity_poly.pdbx_seq_one_letter_code
_entity_poly.pdbx_strand_id
1 'polypeptide(L)'
;MFEIKKMCVAGTISLAFLVGSFGLAAAKPSACEDCHAKISPKMVQDFNRGKMSQHLTCEACHGSEHQNEKDVAKAKLPTIETCKQCHPQQAKQYLDGKHALGLVALNAMPYTHMQPKAFMEGQKGCGGCHTLGLATQKDRETEGRKYYKYGMDCQNCHTRHAFSKAEASEPEACMTCHMGFDHPQWEMWSGSKHGVTYLMNRTIDPKNKDRAPKCQTCHMRNGDHRVFSAWGFLAVRLPEDDAEWMGYRATILKALGVLDPDGKPTGRLDVVKAGKVARLTKEDFEAERKRIVEVCYQCHSPNFADENIKNADKMVKEADKLFAEAIEVVAGLYKDGIIQQKKGQLYAYPDLLTFYDVNTKVEEVLYEMFMDHRMKAFQANFHMNPDYSTWYGYAKMVKDVVEIKELAKEMRAMHAEGKAPEKASQPAAKTKK
;
A
#
# COMPACT_ATOMS: atom_id res chain seq x y z
N MET A 1 11.64 63.20 -47.25
CA MET A 1 10.96 63.26 -48.54
C MET A 1 10.02 62.07 -48.61
N PHE A 2 8.73 62.35 -48.79
CA PHE A 2 7.55 61.51 -48.92
C PHE A 2 7.01 60.81 -47.65
N GLU A 3 6.00 61.47 -47.09
CA GLU A 3 4.91 60.91 -46.30
C GLU A 3 4.00 60.03 -47.16
N ILE A 4 3.52 58.91 -46.61
CA ILE A 4 2.26 58.29 -47.04
C ILE A 4 1.40 57.98 -45.81
N LYS A 5 0.39 58.81 -45.63
CA LYS A 5 -0.76 58.56 -44.75
C LYS A 5 -1.55 57.38 -45.29
N LYS A 6 -1.82 56.39 -44.47
CA LYS A 6 -2.93 55.45 -44.69
C LYS A 6 -3.88 55.49 -43.49
N MET A 7 -5.09 55.96 -43.77
CA MET A 7 -6.26 55.89 -42.91
C MET A 7 -6.69 54.41 -42.75
N CYS A 8 -6.75 53.93 -41.54
CA CYS A 8 -7.46 52.73 -41.22
C CYS A 8 -8.77 53.10 -40.55
N VAL A 9 -9.87 52.77 -41.26
CA VAL A 9 -11.23 52.84 -40.73
C VAL A 9 -11.41 51.69 -39.76
N ALA A 10 -11.66 52.02 -38.50
CA ALA A 10 -12.00 51.03 -37.46
C ALA A 10 -13.50 50.69 -37.54
N GLY A 11 -13.79 49.55 -38.08
CA GLY A 11 -15.11 48.93 -37.97
C GLY A 11 -15.18 48.10 -36.68
N THR A 12 -15.83 48.64 -35.66
CA THR A 12 -16.15 47.90 -34.44
C THR A 12 -17.34 47.00 -34.70
N ILE A 13 -17.08 45.70 -34.88
CA ILE A 13 -18.12 44.66 -34.83
C ILE A 13 -18.25 44.27 -33.35
N SER A 14 -19.29 44.80 -32.70
CA SER A 14 -19.71 44.35 -31.37
C SER A 14 -20.34 42.97 -31.46
N LEU A 15 -19.56 41.93 -31.18
CA LEU A 15 -20.07 40.57 -30.99
C LEU A 15 -20.63 40.47 -29.57
N ALA A 16 -21.94 40.64 -29.42
CA ALA A 16 -22.61 40.40 -28.13
C ALA A 16 -22.58 38.91 -27.83
N PHE A 17 -21.65 38.47 -27.02
CA PHE A 17 -21.71 37.16 -26.39
C PHE A 17 -22.88 37.15 -25.39
N LEU A 18 -23.99 36.55 -25.79
CA LEU A 18 -25.03 36.09 -24.87
C LEU A 18 -24.41 34.95 -24.02
N VAL A 19 -23.80 35.32 -22.91
CA VAL A 19 -23.49 34.36 -21.83
C VAL A 19 -24.82 33.98 -21.20
N GLY A 20 -25.44 32.93 -21.75
CA GLY A 20 -26.52 32.26 -21.09
C GLY A 20 -26.00 31.72 -19.74
N SER A 21 -26.38 32.40 -18.69
CA SER A 21 -26.21 31.86 -17.31
C SER A 21 -27.13 30.63 -17.23
N PHE A 22 -26.58 29.46 -17.57
CA PHE A 22 -27.17 28.20 -17.12
C PHE A 22 -27.05 28.20 -15.61
N GLY A 23 -28.04 28.72 -14.91
CA GLY A 23 -28.22 28.47 -13.50
C GLY A 23 -28.36 26.96 -13.32
N LEU A 24 -27.31 26.34 -12.84
CA LEU A 24 -27.35 24.94 -12.35
C LEU A 24 -28.38 24.93 -11.21
N ALA A 25 -29.62 24.53 -11.54
CA ALA A 25 -30.62 24.27 -10.54
C ALA A 25 -30.06 23.16 -9.61
N ALA A 26 -29.95 23.43 -8.32
CA ALA A 26 -29.61 22.41 -7.34
C ALA A 26 -30.55 21.21 -7.52
N ALA A 27 -30.01 20.01 -7.59
CA ALA A 27 -30.81 18.80 -7.69
C ALA A 27 -31.82 18.79 -6.52
N LYS A 28 -33.12 18.56 -6.81
CA LYS A 28 -34.13 18.44 -5.74
C LYS A 28 -33.80 17.22 -4.90
N PRO A 29 -34.01 17.26 -3.55
CA PRO A 29 -33.89 16.10 -2.71
C PRO A 29 -34.64 14.91 -3.31
N SER A 30 -34.01 13.76 -3.36
CA SER A 30 -34.61 12.53 -3.90
C SER A 30 -35.42 11.81 -2.82
N ALA A 31 -36.36 10.96 -3.22
CA ALA A 31 -37.11 10.12 -2.28
C ALA A 31 -36.17 9.25 -1.38
N CYS A 32 -34.97 8.94 -1.90
CA CYS A 32 -33.92 8.24 -1.14
C CYS A 32 -33.46 9.09 0.05
N GLU A 33 -33.23 10.40 -0.15
CA GLU A 33 -32.81 11.31 0.92
C GLU A 33 -33.89 11.47 1.98
N ASP A 34 -35.16 11.58 1.60
CA ASP A 34 -36.27 11.71 2.54
C ASP A 34 -36.38 10.53 3.49
N CYS A 35 -36.14 9.31 2.99
CA CYS A 35 -36.13 8.10 3.81
C CYS A 35 -34.84 8.00 4.64
N HIS A 36 -33.67 8.10 3.98
CA HIS A 36 -32.39 7.89 4.61
C HIS A 36 -32.01 9.00 5.61
N ALA A 37 -32.57 10.22 5.49
CA ALA A 37 -32.42 11.25 6.49
C ALA A 37 -33.00 10.85 7.87
N LYS A 38 -33.98 9.95 7.90
CA LYS A 38 -34.56 9.39 9.15
C LYS A 38 -33.76 8.21 9.69
N ILE A 39 -33.20 7.39 8.81
CA ILE A 39 -32.52 6.13 9.16
C ILE A 39 -31.02 6.35 9.39
N SER A 40 -30.39 7.14 8.52
CA SER A 40 -28.95 7.39 8.49
C SER A 40 -28.64 8.86 8.20
N PRO A 41 -29.07 9.79 9.09
CA PRO A 41 -29.03 11.24 8.83
C PRO A 41 -27.63 11.75 8.50
N LYS A 42 -26.59 11.18 9.10
CA LYS A 42 -25.22 11.59 8.88
C LYS A 42 -24.74 11.30 7.44
N MET A 43 -25.19 10.20 6.86
CA MET A 43 -24.89 9.84 5.48
C MET A 43 -25.45 10.88 4.49
N VAL A 44 -26.70 11.31 4.70
CA VAL A 44 -27.35 12.34 3.88
C VAL A 44 -26.67 13.70 4.08
N GLN A 45 -26.35 14.06 5.32
CA GLN A 45 -25.59 15.28 5.61
C GLN A 45 -24.23 15.31 4.93
N ASP A 46 -23.50 14.20 4.96
CA ASP A 46 -22.19 14.10 4.31
C ASP A 46 -22.30 14.19 2.78
N PHE A 47 -23.30 13.56 2.17
CA PHE A 47 -23.58 13.72 0.75
C PHE A 47 -23.86 15.18 0.39
N ASN A 48 -24.76 15.83 1.14
CA ASN A 48 -25.20 17.20 0.86
C ASN A 48 -24.10 18.26 1.07
N ARG A 49 -23.09 18.01 1.91
CA ARG A 49 -21.90 18.88 2.01
C ARG A 49 -20.89 18.63 0.87
N GLY A 50 -21.00 17.53 0.16
CA GLY A 50 -20.12 17.17 -0.94
C GLY A 50 -20.45 17.92 -2.23
N LYS A 51 -19.45 18.15 -3.10
CA LYS A 51 -19.67 18.82 -4.38
C LYS A 51 -20.55 18.02 -5.34
N MET A 52 -20.58 16.70 -5.23
CA MET A 52 -21.37 15.86 -6.13
C MET A 52 -22.87 16.03 -5.94
N SER A 53 -23.34 16.35 -4.73
CA SER A 53 -24.76 16.63 -4.47
C SER A 53 -25.32 17.83 -5.24
N GLN A 54 -24.45 18.71 -5.72
CA GLN A 54 -24.85 19.85 -6.56
C GLN A 54 -25.28 19.44 -7.95
N HIS A 55 -24.92 18.23 -8.39
CA HIS A 55 -25.12 17.74 -9.76
C HIS A 55 -25.77 16.37 -9.85
N LEU A 56 -25.73 15.58 -8.77
CA LEU A 56 -26.15 14.19 -8.74
C LEU A 56 -27.11 13.95 -7.60
N THR A 57 -27.91 12.90 -7.74
CA THR A 57 -28.73 12.32 -6.67
C THR A 57 -28.18 10.94 -6.29
N CYS A 58 -28.72 10.33 -5.23
CA CYS A 58 -28.29 9.02 -4.74
C CYS A 58 -28.41 7.93 -5.83
N GLU A 59 -29.41 8.05 -6.71
CA GLU A 59 -29.70 7.10 -7.78
C GLU A 59 -28.59 7.03 -8.83
N ALA A 60 -27.83 8.10 -9.02
CA ALA A 60 -26.69 8.09 -9.95
C ALA A 60 -25.65 7.03 -9.61
N CYS A 61 -25.51 6.70 -8.32
CA CYS A 61 -24.57 5.72 -7.83
C CYS A 61 -25.23 4.39 -7.43
N HIS A 62 -26.41 4.45 -6.83
CA HIS A 62 -27.09 3.29 -6.24
C HIS A 62 -28.22 2.72 -7.09
N GLY A 63 -28.57 3.36 -8.19
CA GLY A 63 -29.74 3.02 -9.02
C GLY A 63 -31.07 3.38 -8.33
N SER A 64 -32.17 3.16 -9.03
CA SER A 64 -33.52 3.53 -8.59
C SER A 64 -34.39 2.33 -8.21
N GLU A 65 -33.83 1.12 -8.20
CA GLU A 65 -34.61 -0.11 -8.00
C GLU A 65 -34.94 -0.41 -6.54
N HIS A 66 -34.18 0.17 -5.60
CA HIS A 66 -34.44 0.08 -4.15
C HIS A 66 -35.46 1.16 -3.78
N GLN A 67 -36.62 0.74 -3.26
CA GLN A 67 -37.73 1.63 -2.92
C GLN A 67 -38.17 1.56 -1.45
N ASN A 68 -37.81 0.50 -0.73
CA ASN A 68 -38.23 0.28 0.64
C ASN A 68 -37.32 -0.72 1.37
N GLU A 69 -37.54 -0.91 2.68
CA GLU A 69 -36.75 -1.77 3.55
C GLU A 69 -36.69 -3.26 3.14
N LYS A 70 -37.66 -3.75 2.35
CA LYS A 70 -37.75 -5.16 1.93
C LYS A 70 -36.90 -5.45 0.68
N ASP A 71 -36.50 -4.43 -0.04
CA ASP A 71 -35.78 -4.59 -1.30
C ASP A 71 -34.36 -3.96 -1.32
N VAL A 72 -33.75 -3.83 -0.15
CA VAL A 72 -32.39 -3.28 0.05
C VAL A 72 -31.37 -3.93 -0.89
N ALA A 73 -31.52 -5.22 -1.19
CA ALA A 73 -30.64 -5.93 -2.10
C ALA A 73 -30.63 -5.38 -3.55
N LYS A 74 -31.65 -4.60 -3.95
CA LYS A 74 -31.70 -3.97 -5.27
C LYS A 74 -30.84 -2.70 -5.39
N ALA A 75 -30.46 -2.07 -4.26
CA ALA A 75 -29.56 -0.95 -4.29
C ALA A 75 -28.19 -1.39 -4.86
N LYS A 76 -27.71 -0.72 -5.89
CA LYS A 76 -26.42 -1.04 -6.50
C LYS A 76 -25.28 -0.64 -5.55
N LEU A 77 -24.24 -1.46 -5.49
CA LEU A 77 -22.98 -1.06 -4.84
C LEU A 77 -22.11 -0.36 -5.87
N PRO A 78 -21.76 0.93 -5.65
CA PRO A 78 -20.90 1.65 -6.56
C PRO A 78 -19.54 0.96 -6.72
N THR A 79 -19.04 0.95 -7.95
CA THR A 79 -17.74 0.41 -8.31
C THR A 79 -16.93 1.48 -9.02
N ILE A 80 -15.68 1.16 -9.38
CA ILE A 80 -14.86 2.07 -10.19
C ILE A 80 -15.54 2.42 -11.51
N GLU A 81 -16.32 1.52 -12.09
CA GLU A 81 -17.08 1.79 -13.33
C GLU A 81 -18.15 2.87 -13.13
N THR A 82 -18.73 2.96 -11.94
CA THR A 82 -19.65 4.05 -11.57
C THR A 82 -18.91 5.40 -11.58
N CYS A 83 -17.73 5.44 -10.96
CA CYS A 83 -16.92 6.66 -10.89
C CYS A 83 -16.38 7.09 -12.27
N LYS A 84 -15.99 6.10 -13.07
CA LYS A 84 -15.39 6.27 -14.41
C LYS A 84 -16.29 7.02 -15.40
N GLN A 85 -17.60 6.97 -15.22
CA GLN A 85 -18.55 7.69 -16.08
C GLN A 85 -18.30 9.20 -16.11
N CYS A 86 -17.84 9.77 -14.99
CA CYS A 86 -17.54 11.19 -14.85
C CYS A 86 -16.04 11.46 -14.61
N HIS A 87 -15.28 10.48 -14.09
CA HIS A 87 -13.86 10.58 -13.75
C HIS A 87 -12.99 9.57 -14.51
N PRO A 88 -13.04 9.53 -15.88
CA PRO A 88 -12.37 8.48 -16.65
C PRO A 88 -10.85 8.50 -16.52
N GLN A 89 -10.23 9.67 -16.39
CA GLN A 89 -8.79 9.80 -16.25
C GLN A 89 -8.31 9.23 -14.91
N GLN A 90 -8.96 9.60 -13.81
CA GLN A 90 -8.62 9.13 -12.46
C GLN A 90 -8.85 7.62 -12.34
N ALA A 91 -9.95 7.13 -12.90
CA ALA A 91 -10.24 5.70 -12.92
C ALA A 91 -9.17 4.92 -13.71
N LYS A 92 -8.76 5.43 -14.89
CA LYS A 92 -7.67 4.81 -15.67
C LYS A 92 -6.36 4.80 -14.88
N GLN A 93 -5.97 5.93 -14.30
CA GLN A 93 -4.75 6.03 -13.50
C GLN A 93 -4.77 5.06 -12.31
N TYR A 94 -5.89 4.96 -11.60
CA TYR A 94 -6.05 4.01 -10.50
C TYR A 94 -5.87 2.56 -10.97
N LEU A 95 -6.50 2.17 -12.08
CA LEU A 95 -6.40 0.83 -12.66
C LEU A 95 -4.98 0.49 -13.14
N ASP A 96 -4.22 1.49 -13.59
CA ASP A 96 -2.80 1.33 -13.96
C ASP A 96 -1.88 1.24 -12.72
N GLY A 97 -2.40 1.57 -11.52
CA GLY A 97 -1.66 1.63 -10.28
C GLY A 97 -1.68 0.34 -9.45
N LYS A 98 -0.86 0.31 -8.39
CA LYS A 98 -0.75 -0.87 -7.52
C LYS A 98 -1.96 -1.08 -6.61
N HIS A 99 -2.68 -0.03 -6.25
CA HIS A 99 -3.88 -0.16 -5.42
C HIS A 99 -4.97 -1.00 -6.11
N ALA A 100 -5.06 -0.95 -7.44
CA ALA A 100 -5.96 -1.83 -8.19
C ALA A 100 -5.63 -3.33 -8.04
N LEU A 101 -4.43 -3.66 -7.59
CA LEU A 101 -3.95 -5.03 -7.39
C LEU A 101 -3.94 -5.46 -5.91
N GLY A 102 -4.46 -4.64 -4.98
CA GLY A 102 -4.42 -4.93 -3.55
C GLY A 102 -5.03 -6.27 -3.17
N LEU A 103 -6.21 -6.58 -3.71
CA LEU A 103 -6.87 -7.87 -3.51
C LEU A 103 -6.11 -9.04 -4.18
N VAL A 104 -5.57 -8.81 -5.38
CA VAL A 104 -4.77 -9.81 -6.10
C VAL A 104 -3.50 -10.13 -5.32
N ALA A 105 -2.82 -9.12 -4.77
CA ALA A 105 -1.66 -9.31 -3.92
C ALA A 105 -1.96 -10.11 -2.67
N LEU A 106 -3.10 -9.84 -2.00
CA LEU A 106 -3.56 -10.63 -0.85
C LEU A 106 -3.82 -12.08 -1.22
N ASN A 107 -4.55 -12.32 -2.31
CA ASN A 107 -4.89 -13.66 -2.78
C ASN A 107 -3.68 -14.47 -3.27
N ALA A 108 -2.60 -13.79 -3.65
CA ALA A 108 -1.35 -14.40 -4.07
C ALA A 108 -0.52 -14.94 -2.91
N MET A 109 -0.78 -14.52 -1.67
CA MET A 109 -0.07 -15.03 -0.50
C MET A 109 -0.63 -16.39 -0.09
N PRO A 110 0.18 -17.48 -0.10
CA PRO A 110 -0.30 -18.87 0.00
C PRO A 110 -1.09 -19.16 1.28
N TYR A 111 -0.77 -18.48 2.36
CA TYR A 111 -1.29 -18.78 3.70
C TYR A 111 -2.28 -17.75 4.24
N THR A 112 -2.61 -16.71 3.48
CA THR A 112 -3.68 -15.78 3.90
C THR A 112 -5.03 -16.48 4.03
N HIS A 113 -5.25 -17.52 3.23
CA HIS A 113 -6.48 -18.34 3.28
C HIS A 113 -6.58 -19.24 4.53
N MET A 114 -5.47 -19.49 5.20
CA MET A 114 -5.43 -20.30 6.44
C MET A 114 -5.76 -19.48 7.69
N GLN A 115 -5.87 -18.16 7.56
CA GLN A 115 -6.22 -17.30 8.67
C GLN A 115 -7.68 -17.53 9.12
N PRO A 116 -7.97 -17.36 10.42
CA PRO A 116 -9.34 -17.29 10.88
C PRO A 116 -10.14 -16.29 10.06
N LYS A 117 -11.33 -16.70 9.59
CA LYS A 117 -12.20 -15.84 8.76
C LYS A 117 -12.41 -14.45 9.36
N ALA A 118 -12.42 -14.34 10.69
CA ALA A 118 -12.54 -13.06 11.39
C ALA A 118 -11.45 -12.06 11.04
N PHE A 119 -10.25 -12.50 10.62
CA PHE A 119 -9.15 -11.64 10.19
C PHE A 119 -9.16 -11.34 8.69
N MET A 120 -9.84 -12.16 7.90
CA MET A 120 -9.82 -12.06 6.45
C MET A 120 -11.07 -11.41 5.85
N GLU A 121 -12.20 -11.52 6.54
CA GLU A 121 -13.49 -11.09 6.03
C GLU A 121 -13.89 -9.69 6.52
N GLY A 122 -14.55 -8.95 5.65
CA GLY A 122 -15.11 -7.63 5.95
C GLY A 122 -14.07 -6.54 6.13
N GLN A 123 -14.35 -5.66 7.08
CA GLN A 123 -13.53 -4.50 7.44
C GLN A 123 -12.50 -4.81 8.54
N LYS A 124 -12.18 -6.08 8.75
CA LYS A 124 -11.32 -6.55 9.84
C LYS A 124 -10.06 -7.21 9.31
N GLY A 125 -8.99 -7.12 10.10
CA GLY A 125 -7.71 -7.74 9.78
C GLY A 125 -7.17 -7.31 8.41
N CYS A 126 -6.50 -8.22 7.72
CA CYS A 126 -5.91 -7.96 6.41
C CYS A 126 -6.95 -7.47 5.38
N GLY A 127 -8.16 -8.02 5.42
CA GLY A 127 -9.26 -7.62 4.56
C GLY A 127 -9.72 -6.17 4.76
N GLY A 128 -9.43 -5.55 5.91
CA GLY A 128 -9.76 -4.15 6.16
C GLY A 128 -9.06 -3.18 5.22
N CYS A 129 -7.82 -3.50 4.84
CA CYS A 129 -7.00 -2.69 3.93
C CYS A 129 -6.92 -3.30 2.52
N HIS A 130 -6.77 -4.63 2.41
CA HIS A 130 -6.58 -5.33 1.14
C HIS A 130 -7.89 -5.67 0.41
N THR A 131 -8.91 -4.84 0.54
CA THR A 131 -10.17 -4.94 -0.22
C THR A 131 -10.19 -4.06 -1.46
N LEU A 132 -9.11 -3.34 -1.71
CA LEU A 132 -8.91 -2.51 -2.88
C LEU A 132 -8.68 -3.36 -4.13
N GLY A 133 -9.23 -2.90 -5.24
CA GLY A 133 -8.82 -3.37 -6.55
C GLY A 133 -9.76 -4.36 -7.21
N LEU A 134 -9.21 -5.07 -8.18
CA LEU A 134 -9.94 -5.92 -9.09
C LEU A 134 -10.57 -7.10 -8.35
N ALA A 135 -11.88 -7.17 -8.42
CA ALA A 135 -12.69 -8.30 -7.97
C ALA A 135 -13.71 -8.64 -9.05
N THR A 136 -14.12 -9.88 -9.15
CA THR A 136 -15.18 -10.26 -10.09
C THR A 136 -16.52 -9.64 -9.68
N GLN A 137 -17.41 -9.44 -10.63
CA GLN A 137 -18.75 -8.94 -10.32
C GLN A 137 -19.47 -9.84 -9.35
N LYS A 138 -19.33 -11.17 -9.50
CA LYS A 138 -19.90 -12.16 -8.59
C LYS A 138 -19.39 -11.98 -7.16
N ASP A 139 -18.09 -11.75 -6.98
CA ASP A 139 -17.50 -11.49 -5.66
C ASP A 139 -18.09 -10.22 -5.03
N ARG A 140 -18.24 -9.16 -5.84
CA ARG A 140 -18.84 -7.90 -5.39
C ARG A 140 -20.29 -8.05 -4.96
N GLU A 141 -21.08 -8.83 -5.69
CA GLU A 141 -22.50 -9.02 -5.43
C GLU A 141 -22.76 -9.95 -4.24
N THR A 142 -22.03 -11.04 -4.13
CA THR A 142 -22.22 -12.04 -3.06
C THR A 142 -21.55 -11.65 -1.75
N GLU A 143 -20.26 -11.41 -1.77
CA GLU A 143 -19.49 -11.12 -0.55
C GLU A 143 -19.45 -9.64 -0.22
N GLY A 144 -19.49 -8.76 -1.23
CA GLY A 144 -19.44 -7.32 -1.05
C GLY A 144 -20.57 -6.79 -0.19
N ARG A 145 -21.81 -7.27 -0.42
CA ARG A 145 -22.99 -6.87 0.36
C ARG A 145 -22.90 -7.32 1.82
N LYS A 146 -22.47 -8.56 2.04
CA LYS A 146 -22.40 -9.14 3.37
C LYS A 146 -21.34 -8.51 4.24
N TYR A 147 -20.19 -8.17 3.66
CA TYR A 147 -19.00 -7.75 4.42
C TYR A 147 -18.52 -6.34 4.06
N TYR A 148 -19.18 -5.64 3.15
CA TYR A 148 -18.68 -4.39 2.55
C TYR A 148 -17.25 -4.52 2.00
N LYS A 149 -16.92 -5.72 1.48
CA LYS A 149 -15.56 -6.16 1.20
C LYS A 149 -15.03 -5.64 -0.14
N TYR A 150 -15.89 -5.50 -1.14
CA TYR A 150 -15.49 -5.12 -2.49
C TYR A 150 -16.17 -3.82 -2.95
N GLY A 151 -15.56 -3.15 -3.92
CA GLY A 151 -16.08 -1.89 -4.44
C GLY A 151 -15.71 -0.68 -3.62
N MET A 152 -14.68 -0.80 -2.77
CA MET A 152 -14.18 0.28 -1.91
C MET A 152 -12.96 1.00 -2.52
N ASP A 153 -12.88 1.07 -3.83
CA ASP A 153 -11.72 1.59 -4.54
C ASP A 153 -11.48 3.09 -4.27
N CYS A 154 -12.22 3.96 -4.91
CA CYS A 154 -12.08 5.42 -4.74
C CYS A 154 -12.45 5.89 -3.33
N GLN A 155 -13.40 5.21 -2.72
CA GLN A 155 -13.97 5.55 -1.41
C GLN A 155 -13.05 5.30 -0.23
N ASN A 156 -11.95 4.58 -0.42
CA ASN A 156 -10.95 4.39 0.64
C ASN A 156 -10.15 5.67 0.92
N CYS A 157 -9.96 6.50 -0.10
CA CYS A 157 -9.29 7.80 0.03
C CYS A 157 -10.29 8.96 0.06
N HIS A 158 -11.37 8.87 -0.75
CA HIS A 158 -12.44 9.84 -0.79
C HIS A 158 -13.60 9.40 0.10
N THR A 159 -13.60 9.86 1.34
CA THR A 159 -14.55 9.43 2.37
C THR A 159 -16.01 9.54 1.92
N ARG A 160 -16.75 8.45 2.02
CA ARG A 160 -18.20 8.41 1.78
C ARG A 160 -18.93 9.28 2.81
N HIS A 161 -19.93 10.03 2.47
CA HIS A 161 -20.54 10.30 1.17
C HIS A 161 -20.19 11.70 0.67
N ALA A 162 -19.32 12.43 1.39
CA ALA A 162 -18.87 13.76 0.99
C ALA A 162 -17.91 13.72 -0.20
N PHE A 163 -17.16 12.63 -0.38
CA PHE A 163 -16.14 12.45 -1.42
C PHE A 163 -15.19 13.65 -1.53
N SER A 164 -14.80 14.17 -0.38
CA SER A 164 -14.04 15.41 -0.27
C SER A 164 -12.63 15.27 -0.85
N LYS A 165 -12.29 16.12 -1.84
CA LYS A 165 -10.92 16.25 -2.31
C LYS A 165 -10.00 16.79 -1.20
N ALA A 166 -10.49 17.68 -0.34
CA ALA A 166 -9.70 18.25 0.74
C ALA A 166 -9.27 17.16 1.73
N GLU A 167 -10.21 16.30 2.15
CA GLU A 167 -9.91 15.16 3.04
C GLU A 167 -8.94 14.16 2.37
N ALA A 168 -9.20 13.77 1.12
CA ALA A 168 -8.32 12.85 0.38
C ALA A 168 -6.91 13.42 0.10
N SER A 169 -6.76 14.75 0.18
CA SER A 169 -5.48 15.42 0.01
C SER A 169 -4.67 15.52 1.30
N GLU A 170 -5.22 15.16 2.44
CA GLU A 170 -4.48 15.11 3.70
C GLU A 170 -3.82 13.74 3.89
N PRO A 171 -2.66 13.67 4.57
CA PRO A 171 -1.91 12.41 4.71
C PRO A 171 -2.67 11.35 5.52
N GLU A 172 -3.65 11.74 6.33
CA GLU A 172 -4.51 10.85 7.09
C GLU A 172 -5.33 9.92 6.20
N ALA A 173 -5.64 10.30 4.96
CA ALA A 173 -6.30 9.42 4.00
C ALA A 173 -5.45 8.19 3.66
N CYS A 174 -4.12 8.29 3.75
CA CYS A 174 -3.19 7.19 3.54
C CYS A 174 -2.98 6.38 4.83
N MET A 175 -2.94 7.07 5.98
CA MET A 175 -2.69 6.50 7.30
C MET A 175 -3.66 5.37 7.64
N THR A 176 -4.91 5.43 7.17
CA THR A 176 -5.92 4.40 7.45
C THR A 176 -5.48 2.98 7.09
N CYS A 177 -4.53 2.84 6.14
CA CYS A 177 -4.00 1.57 5.69
C CYS A 177 -2.47 1.50 5.81
N HIS A 178 -1.76 2.63 5.67
CA HIS A 178 -0.30 2.70 5.69
C HIS A 178 0.23 3.03 7.09
N MET A 179 -0.02 2.12 8.03
CA MET A 179 0.42 2.16 9.42
C MET A 179 0.62 0.75 9.96
N GLY A 180 1.29 0.62 11.08
CA GLY A 180 1.45 -0.66 11.78
C GLY A 180 2.80 -1.32 11.54
N PHE A 181 2.88 -2.65 11.76
CA PHE A 181 4.17 -3.30 11.92
C PHE A 181 4.92 -3.54 10.60
N ASP A 182 4.26 -3.94 9.53
CA ASP A 182 4.89 -4.35 8.27
C ASP A 182 4.99 -3.21 7.23
N HIS A 183 4.26 -2.13 7.43
CA HIS A 183 4.26 -0.97 6.52
C HIS A 183 3.95 0.34 7.26
N PRO A 184 4.76 0.71 8.27
CA PRO A 184 4.54 1.87 9.13
C PRO A 184 4.93 3.19 8.45
N GLN A 185 4.45 3.46 7.23
CA GLN A 185 4.82 4.66 6.48
C GLN A 185 4.34 5.93 7.15
N TRP A 186 3.19 5.89 7.83
CA TRP A 186 2.70 7.02 8.62
C TRP A 186 3.68 7.38 9.75
N GLU A 187 4.08 6.39 10.55
CA GLU A 187 4.99 6.59 11.69
C GLU A 187 6.36 7.10 11.22
N MET A 188 6.86 6.56 10.12
CA MET A 188 8.13 6.97 9.55
C MET A 188 8.09 8.41 9.04
N TRP A 189 7.05 8.74 8.26
CA TRP A 189 6.89 10.08 7.70
C TRP A 189 6.56 11.10 8.79
N SER A 190 5.61 10.84 9.68
CA SER A 190 5.19 11.79 10.71
C SER A 190 6.30 12.13 11.70
N GLY A 191 7.20 11.19 11.97
CA GLY A 191 8.41 11.40 12.78
C GLY A 191 9.62 11.95 12.00
N SER A 192 9.54 12.06 10.67
CA SER A 192 10.60 12.66 9.85
C SER A 192 10.56 14.19 9.92
N LYS A 193 11.66 14.84 9.48
CA LYS A 193 11.68 16.31 9.36
C LYS A 193 10.57 16.82 8.43
N HIS A 194 10.26 16.10 7.35
CA HIS A 194 9.19 16.46 6.44
C HIS A 194 7.82 16.40 7.15
N GLY A 195 7.52 15.31 7.80
CA GLY A 195 6.23 15.12 8.48
C GLY A 195 6.03 16.07 9.64
N VAL A 196 7.04 16.20 10.51
CA VAL A 196 7.00 17.15 11.63
C VAL A 196 6.78 18.57 11.13
N THR A 197 7.51 19.02 10.11
CA THR A 197 7.34 20.36 9.54
C THR A 197 5.95 20.56 8.94
N TYR A 198 5.42 19.57 8.21
CA TYR A 198 4.07 19.65 7.67
C TYR A 198 3.01 19.75 8.77
N LEU A 199 3.07 18.86 9.76
CA LEU A 199 2.09 18.79 10.86
C LEU A 199 2.11 20.05 11.73
N MET A 200 3.30 20.59 12.01
CA MET A 200 3.44 21.85 12.71
C MET A 200 2.84 23.02 11.91
N ASN A 201 3.24 23.16 10.64
CA ASN A 201 2.74 24.25 9.81
C ASN A 201 1.24 24.18 9.59
N ARG A 202 0.66 22.99 9.48
CA ARG A 202 -0.78 22.80 9.37
C ARG A 202 -1.55 23.44 10.54
N THR A 203 -0.94 23.45 11.72
CA THR A 203 -1.55 23.98 12.95
C THR A 203 -1.22 25.44 13.18
N ILE A 204 0.07 25.82 13.07
CA ILE A 204 0.54 27.17 13.46
C ILE A 204 0.59 28.15 12.29
N ASP A 205 0.76 27.66 11.07
CA ASP A 205 0.81 28.47 9.84
C ASP A 205 0.12 27.75 8.66
N PRO A 206 -1.22 27.59 8.71
CA PRO A 206 -1.96 26.82 7.72
C PRO A 206 -1.78 27.27 6.27
N LYS A 207 -1.41 28.53 6.04
CA LYS A 207 -1.19 29.09 4.71
C LYS A 207 0.11 28.53 4.08
N ASN A 208 1.07 28.11 4.91
CA ASN A 208 2.36 27.59 4.50
C ASN A 208 2.54 26.09 4.85
N LYS A 209 1.45 25.38 5.13
CA LYS A 209 1.52 23.94 5.47
C LYS A 209 2.25 23.10 4.40
N ASP A 210 2.08 23.44 3.13
CA ASP A 210 2.66 22.72 2.00
C ASP A 210 4.16 23.04 1.75
N ARG A 211 4.83 23.77 2.65
CA ARG A 211 6.30 23.94 2.63
C ARG A 211 7.05 22.63 2.81
N ALA A 212 6.44 21.66 3.46
CA ALA A 212 6.98 20.31 3.57
C ALA A 212 6.09 19.32 2.83
N PRO A 213 6.67 18.27 2.21
CA PRO A 213 5.91 17.32 1.44
C PRO A 213 5.10 16.40 2.35
N LYS A 214 3.87 16.13 1.95
CA LYS A 214 3.01 15.07 2.48
C LYS A 214 3.01 13.86 1.54
N CYS A 215 2.30 12.80 1.90
CA CYS A 215 2.26 11.55 1.13
C CYS A 215 1.94 11.81 -0.36
N GLN A 216 0.88 12.60 -0.61
CA GLN A 216 0.41 12.90 -1.96
C GLN A 216 1.41 13.73 -2.77
N THR A 217 2.23 14.55 -2.14
CA THR A 217 3.28 15.34 -2.83
C THR A 217 4.27 14.45 -3.55
N CYS A 218 4.70 13.36 -2.89
CA CYS A 218 5.67 12.41 -3.43
C CYS A 218 5.00 11.34 -4.29
N HIS A 219 3.90 10.75 -3.82
CA HIS A 219 3.31 9.56 -4.42
C HIS A 219 2.19 9.84 -5.43
N MET A 220 1.58 11.04 -5.40
CA MET A 220 0.48 11.45 -6.28
C MET A 220 0.78 12.78 -6.97
N ARG A 221 2.00 12.95 -7.46
CA ARG A 221 2.42 14.20 -8.13
C ARG A 221 1.38 14.61 -9.19
N ASN A 222 0.95 15.88 -9.14
CA ASN A 222 -0.09 16.44 -10.01
C ASN A 222 -1.46 15.71 -9.94
N GLY A 223 -1.74 15.03 -8.83
CA GLY A 223 -2.98 14.28 -8.65
C GLY A 223 -3.03 12.96 -9.43
N ASP A 224 -1.88 12.38 -9.77
CA ASP A 224 -1.79 11.09 -10.45
C ASP A 224 -2.24 9.94 -9.53
N HIS A 225 -3.37 9.32 -9.85
CA HIS A 225 -3.98 8.25 -9.04
C HIS A 225 -3.33 6.88 -9.21
N ARG A 226 -2.23 6.74 -9.98
CA ARG A 226 -1.43 5.51 -9.98
C ARG A 226 -0.73 5.26 -8.65
N VAL A 227 -0.53 6.31 -7.87
CA VAL A 227 0.13 6.25 -6.55
C VAL A 227 1.43 5.46 -6.63
N PHE A 228 2.42 6.03 -7.29
CA PHE A 228 3.67 5.36 -7.65
C PHE A 228 4.70 5.36 -6.53
N SER A 229 5.56 4.35 -6.51
CA SER A 229 6.75 4.27 -5.68
C SER A 229 7.87 3.59 -6.43
N ALA A 230 9.13 3.93 -6.12
CA ALA A 230 10.31 3.33 -6.78
C ALA A 230 10.52 1.87 -6.36
N TRP A 231 10.09 1.50 -5.15
CA TRP A 231 10.25 0.16 -4.61
C TRP A 231 8.92 -0.59 -4.53
N GLY A 232 8.97 -1.90 -4.68
CA GLY A 232 7.89 -2.79 -4.29
C GLY A 232 7.84 -2.96 -2.77
N PHE A 233 6.72 -3.47 -2.26
CA PHE A 233 6.50 -3.71 -0.83
C PHE A 233 7.62 -4.54 -0.18
N LEU A 234 8.07 -5.60 -0.85
CA LEU A 234 9.13 -6.47 -0.35
C LEU A 234 10.55 -5.93 -0.62
N ALA A 235 10.68 -4.73 -1.15
CA ALA A 235 11.96 -4.14 -1.57
C ALA A 235 12.78 -5.05 -2.49
N VAL A 236 12.13 -5.88 -3.29
CA VAL A 236 12.79 -6.81 -4.18
C VAL A 236 13.19 -6.06 -5.46
N ARG A 237 14.43 -5.62 -5.47
CA ARG A 237 15.16 -5.17 -6.65
C ARG A 237 16.22 -6.22 -6.94
N LEU A 238 16.56 -6.44 -8.20
CA LEU A 238 17.75 -7.20 -8.59
C LEU A 238 18.88 -6.21 -8.86
N PRO A 239 19.87 -6.08 -7.96
CA PRO A 239 21.00 -5.16 -8.15
C PRO A 239 22.08 -5.81 -9.03
N GLU A 240 21.82 -5.89 -10.34
CA GLU A 240 22.69 -6.56 -11.30
C GLU A 240 24.10 -5.93 -11.40
N ASP A 241 24.23 -4.68 -10.94
CA ASP A 241 25.47 -3.93 -10.88
C ASP A 241 26.26 -4.12 -9.57
N ASP A 242 25.76 -4.93 -8.64
CA ASP A 242 26.40 -5.24 -7.35
C ASP A 242 26.25 -6.74 -7.03
N ALA A 243 27.28 -7.50 -7.36
CA ALA A 243 27.27 -8.96 -7.23
C ALA A 243 27.09 -9.43 -5.76
N GLU A 244 27.62 -8.69 -4.81
CA GLU A 244 27.47 -9.02 -3.39
C GLU A 244 26.02 -8.82 -2.94
N TRP A 245 25.42 -7.69 -3.26
CA TRP A 245 24.02 -7.41 -2.95
C TRP A 245 23.08 -8.38 -3.69
N MET A 246 23.42 -8.73 -4.93
CA MET A 246 22.68 -9.74 -5.70
C MET A 246 22.67 -11.09 -4.98
N GLY A 247 23.76 -11.50 -4.34
CA GLY A 247 23.83 -12.71 -3.51
C GLY A 247 22.85 -12.64 -2.34
N TYR A 248 22.82 -11.54 -1.59
CA TYR A 248 21.87 -11.34 -0.50
C TYR A 248 20.42 -11.38 -0.97
N ARG A 249 20.14 -10.75 -2.12
CA ARG A 249 18.80 -10.77 -2.73
C ARG A 249 18.39 -12.16 -3.20
N ALA A 250 19.29 -12.95 -3.74
CA ALA A 250 19.01 -14.33 -4.13
C ALA A 250 18.62 -15.17 -2.91
N THR A 251 19.33 -15.03 -1.78
CA THR A 251 18.98 -15.70 -0.53
C THR A 251 17.58 -15.30 -0.03
N ILE A 252 17.25 -14.01 -0.07
CA ILE A 252 15.92 -13.51 0.30
C ILE A 252 14.84 -14.06 -0.65
N LEU A 253 15.09 -14.10 -1.96
CA LEU A 253 14.15 -14.63 -2.95
C LEU A 253 13.89 -16.13 -2.78
N LYS A 254 14.89 -16.90 -2.34
CA LYS A 254 14.71 -18.31 -1.97
C LYS A 254 13.78 -18.44 -0.76
N ALA A 255 14.00 -17.65 0.27
CA ALA A 255 13.15 -17.64 1.47
C ALA A 255 11.74 -17.09 1.21
N LEU A 256 11.54 -16.29 0.17
CA LEU A 256 10.22 -15.90 -0.33
C LEU A 256 9.58 -16.96 -1.24
N GLY A 257 10.30 -18.04 -1.56
CA GLY A 257 9.87 -19.08 -2.47
C GLY A 257 9.69 -18.63 -3.92
N VAL A 258 10.27 -17.47 -4.29
CA VAL A 258 10.33 -16.98 -5.69
C VAL A 258 11.40 -17.73 -6.48
N LEU A 259 12.49 -18.06 -5.80
CA LEU A 259 13.48 -19.03 -6.25
C LEU A 259 13.36 -20.30 -5.40
N ASP A 260 13.69 -21.45 -6.00
CA ASP A 260 13.90 -22.68 -5.25
C ASP A 260 15.26 -22.65 -4.50
N PRO A 261 15.56 -23.62 -3.62
CA PRO A 261 16.85 -23.67 -2.92
C PRO A 261 18.07 -23.68 -3.84
N ASP A 262 17.93 -24.20 -5.07
CA ASP A 262 18.99 -24.22 -6.09
C ASP A 262 19.11 -22.90 -6.87
N GLY A 263 18.20 -21.96 -6.64
CA GLY A 263 18.19 -20.66 -7.28
C GLY A 263 17.41 -20.58 -8.60
N LYS A 264 16.60 -21.59 -8.92
CA LYS A 264 15.76 -21.60 -10.12
C LYS A 264 14.41 -20.91 -9.85
N PRO A 265 13.85 -20.20 -10.83
CA PRO A 265 12.53 -19.58 -10.68
C PRO A 265 11.43 -20.61 -10.39
N THR A 266 10.52 -20.26 -9.48
CA THR A 266 9.31 -21.03 -9.15
C THR A 266 8.06 -20.37 -9.75
N GLY A 267 6.88 -21.02 -9.63
CA GLY A 267 5.60 -20.42 -10.02
C GLY A 267 5.23 -19.15 -9.24
N ARG A 268 5.82 -18.90 -8.06
CA ARG A 268 5.63 -17.63 -7.35
C ARG A 268 6.20 -16.41 -8.09
N LEU A 269 7.18 -16.61 -8.97
CA LEU A 269 7.70 -15.52 -9.80
C LEU A 269 6.62 -14.94 -10.71
N ASP A 270 5.75 -15.76 -11.29
CA ASP A 270 4.66 -15.29 -12.16
C ASP A 270 3.64 -14.47 -11.36
N VAL A 271 3.37 -14.85 -10.11
CA VAL A 271 2.52 -14.09 -9.19
C VAL A 271 3.14 -12.74 -8.86
N VAL A 272 4.44 -12.70 -8.56
CA VAL A 272 5.18 -11.44 -8.30
C VAL A 272 5.12 -10.51 -9.50
N LYS A 273 5.27 -11.03 -10.71
CA LYS A 273 5.16 -10.26 -11.97
C LYS A 273 3.74 -9.74 -12.17
N ALA A 274 2.73 -10.60 -12.04
CA ALA A 274 1.32 -10.24 -12.22
C ALA A 274 0.86 -9.19 -11.20
N GLY A 275 1.25 -9.35 -9.94
CA GLY A 275 0.92 -8.43 -8.86
C GLY A 275 1.76 -7.15 -8.84
N LYS A 276 2.79 -7.03 -9.67
CA LYS A 276 3.73 -5.89 -9.68
C LYS A 276 4.28 -5.52 -8.29
N VAL A 277 4.43 -6.53 -7.42
CA VAL A 277 4.87 -6.34 -6.03
C VAL A 277 6.37 -6.05 -5.90
N ALA A 278 7.13 -6.20 -6.99
CA ALA A 278 8.56 -5.94 -7.06
C ALA A 278 8.94 -5.24 -8.37
N ARG A 279 10.07 -4.55 -8.38
CA ARG A 279 10.74 -4.03 -9.57
C ARG A 279 11.84 -5.01 -9.94
N LEU A 280 11.54 -5.88 -10.89
CA LEU A 280 12.42 -7.00 -11.24
C LEU A 280 13.53 -6.61 -12.23
N THR A 281 13.27 -5.64 -13.11
CA THR A 281 14.26 -5.17 -14.07
C THR A 281 14.90 -3.85 -13.63
N LYS A 282 16.13 -3.63 -14.08
CA LYS A 282 16.87 -2.40 -13.84
C LYS A 282 16.15 -1.20 -14.44
N GLU A 283 15.65 -1.33 -15.65
CA GLU A 283 14.96 -0.27 -16.39
C GLU A 283 13.69 0.16 -15.66
N ASP A 284 12.86 -0.77 -15.19
CA ASP A 284 11.66 -0.47 -14.41
C ASP A 284 12.00 0.26 -13.12
N PHE A 285 13.04 -0.22 -12.43
CA PHE A 285 13.49 0.38 -11.18
C PHE A 285 14.01 1.81 -11.40
N GLU A 286 14.87 2.03 -12.39
CA GLU A 286 15.46 3.33 -12.68
C GLU A 286 14.42 4.34 -13.15
N ALA A 287 13.45 3.93 -13.97
CA ALA A 287 12.36 4.78 -14.43
C ALA A 287 11.51 5.30 -13.26
N GLU A 288 11.09 4.39 -12.37
CA GLU A 288 10.28 4.77 -11.22
C GLU A 288 11.08 5.56 -10.17
N ARG A 289 12.35 5.23 -9.99
CA ARG A 289 13.27 5.96 -9.12
C ARG A 289 13.48 7.40 -9.58
N LYS A 290 13.74 7.60 -10.87
CA LYS A 290 13.87 8.93 -11.47
C LYS A 290 12.63 9.79 -11.17
N ARG A 291 11.44 9.23 -11.37
CA ARG A 291 10.18 9.94 -11.09
C ARG A 291 10.05 10.39 -9.64
N ILE A 292 10.46 9.56 -8.68
CA ILE A 292 10.41 9.91 -7.25
C ILE A 292 11.46 10.96 -6.91
N VAL A 293 12.69 10.80 -7.39
CA VAL A 293 13.80 11.72 -7.08
C VAL A 293 13.56 13.11 -7.66
N GLU A 294 12.95 13.22 -8.84
CA GLU A 294 12.55 14.51 -9.43
C GLU A 294 11.61 15.33 -8.53
N VAL A 295 10.85 14.68 -7.64
CA VAL A 295 10.04 15.40 -6.63
C VAL A 295 10.95 16.12 -5.63
N CYS A 296 12.04 15.49 -5.23
CA CYS A 296 13.01 16.06 -4.27
C CYS A 296 13.65 17.36 -4.83
N TYR A 297 13.92 17.40 -6.13
CA TYR A 297 14.54 18.55 -6.80
C TYR A 297 13.70 19.83 -6.77
N GLN A 298 12.42 19.74 -6.41
CA GLN A 298 11.59 20.93 -6.24
C GLN A 298 12.01 21.79 -5.03
N CYS A 299 12.68 21.17 -4.05
CA CYS A 299 13.06 21.82 -2.81
C CYS A 299 14.55 21.65 -2.47
N HIS A 300 15.19 20.60 -2.98
CA HIS A 300 16.59 20.26 -2.69
C HIS A 300 17.45 20.34 -3.96
N SER A 301 18.74 20.63 -3.77
CA SER A 301 19.68 20.50 -4.90
C SER A 301 19.78 19.03 -5.34
N PRO A 302 19.99 18.77 -6.64
CA PRO A 302 20.13 17.41 -7.16
C PRO A 302 21.19 16.60 -6.40
N ASN A 303 22.38 17.16 -6.19
CA ASN A 303 23.46 16.47 -5.47
C ASN A 303 23.03 16.02 -4.07
N PHE A 304 22.38 16.91 -3.31
CA PHE A 304 21.90 16.57 -1.97
C PHE A 304 20.88 15.43 -2.00
N ALA A 305 19.90 15.52 -2.91
CA ALA A 305 18.85 14.49 -3.03
C ALA A 305 19.45 13.14 -3.46
N ASP A 306 20.30 13.13 -4.48
CA ASP A 306 20.93 11.92 -5.02
C ASP A 306 21.83 11.24 -4.00
N GLU A 307 22.62 12.00 -3.24
CA GLU A 307 23.46 11.44 -2.17
C GLU A 307 22.63 10.79 -1.05
N ASN A 308 21.54 11.44 -0.63
CA ASN A 308 20.68 10.87 0.40
C ASN A 308 20.00 9.58 -0.08
N ILE A 309 19.57 9.52 -1.33
CA ILE A 309 18.98 8.31 -1.92
C ILE A 309 20.03 7.19 -2.04
N LYS A 310 21.27 7.51 -2.45
CA LYS A 310 22.36 6.54 -2.48
C LYS A 310 22.72 6.02 -1.08
N ASN A 311 22.67 6.90 -0.07
CA ASN A 311 22.89 6.47 1.31
C ASN A 311 21.77 5.56 1.82
N ALA A 312 20.51 5.84 1.43
CA ALA A 312 19.41 4.94 1.72
C ALA A 312 19.62 3.54 1.08
N ASP A 313 20.10 3.48 -0.18
CA ASP A 313 20.45 2.18 -0.81
C ASP A 313 21.52 1.41 -0.04
N LYS A 314 22.56 2.08 0.45
CA LYS A 314 23.61 1.44 1.25
C LYS A 314 23.03 0.82 2.53
N MET A 315 22.14 1.54 3.21
CA MET A 315 21.47 1.02 4.41
C MET A 315 20.60 -0.19 4.12
N VAL A 316 19.92 -0.21 2.95
CA VAL A 316 19.16 -1.39 2.51
C VAL A 316 20.07 -2.57 2.24
N LYS A 317 21.24 -2.34 1.61
CA LYS A 317 22.23 -3.39 1.37
C LYS A 317 22.71 -4.01 2.69
N GLU A 318 23.04 -3.18 3.69
CA GLU A 318 23.45 -3.67 5.03
C GLU A 318 22.33 -4.44 5.73
N ALA A 319 21.10 -3.97 5.66
CA ALA A 319 19.94 -4.70 6.18
C ALA A 319 19.75 -6.05 5.47
N ASP A 320 19.88 -6.09 4.15
CA ASP A 320 19.80 -7.34 3.38
C ASP A 320 20.91 -8.32 3.71
N LYS A 321 22.10 -7.83 3.99
CA LYS A 321 23.25 -8.66 4.45
C LYS A 321 22.92 -9.38 5.76
N LEU A 322 22.45 -8.63 6.77
CA LEU A 322 22.05 -9.22 8.06
C LEU A 322 20.91 -10.23 7.87
N PHE A 323 19.96 -9.89 7.02
CA PHE A 323 18.80 -10.74 6.81
C PHE A 323 19.15 -12.02 6.03
N ALA A 324 20.01 -11.94 5.02
CA ALA A 324 20.53 -13.12 4.33
C ALA A 324 21.30 -14.05 5.28
N GLU A 325 22.14 -13.49 6.17
CA GLU A 325 22.83 -14.25 7.19
C GLU A 325 21.87 -15.01 8.11
N ALA A 326 20.81 -14.35 8.59
CA ALA A 326 19.77 -14.98 9.41
C ALA A 326 19.05 -16.12 8.67
N ILE A 327 18.68 -15.90 7.40
CA ILE A 327 18.06 -16.94 6.56
C ILE A 327 18.99 -18.15 6.42
N GLU A 328 20.28 -17.96 6.19
CA GLU A 328 21.24 -19.06 6.02
C GLU A 328 21.41 -19.88 7.30
N VAL A 329 21.41 -19.24 8.48
CA VAL A 329 21.43 -19.95 9.76
C VAL A 329 20.21 -20.86 9.92
N VAL A 330 19.02 -20.35 9.64
CA VAL A 330 17.77 -21.14 9.74
C VAL A 330 17.68 -22.20 8.65
N ALA A 331 18.11 -21.90 7.42
CA ALA A 331 18.20 -22.88 6.33
C ALA A 331 19.12 -24.05 6.68
N GLY A 332 20.22 -23.77 7.42
CA GLY A 332 21.10 -24.80 7.98
C GLY A 332 20.36 -25.78 8.88
N LEU A 333 19.42 -25.32 9.71
CA LEU A 333 18.62 -26.19 10.59
C LEU A 333 17.67 -27.11 9.81
N TYR A 334 17.13 -26.63 8.69
CA TYR A 334 16.38 -27.48 7.76
C TYR A 334 17.25 -28.54 7.11
N LYS A 335 18.44 -28.13 6.64
CA LYS A 335 19.42 -29.03 6.01
C LYS A 335 19.90 -30.11 6.98
N ASP A 336 20.11 -29.76 8.24
CA ASP A 336 20.53 -30.66 9.32
C ASP A 336 19.39 -31.58 9.80
N GLY A 337 18.16 -31.42 9.26
CA GLY A 337 16.97 -32.20 9.64
C GLY A 337 16.39 -31.85 11.01
N ILE A 338 16.86 -30.76 11.62
CA ILE A 338 16.42 -30.28 12.94
C ILE A 338 15.03 -29.62 12.85
N ILE A 339 14.82 -28.83 11.79
CA ILE A 339 13.50 -28.33 11.42
C ILE A 339 12.97 -29.16 10.24
N GLN A 340 11.77 -29.70 10.41
CA GLN A 340 11.14 -30.53 9.37
C GLN A 340 10.29 -29.67 8.43
N GLN A 341 10.27 -30.04 7.15
CA GLN A 341 9.37 -29.43 6.16
C GLN A 341 7.92 -29.60 6.61
N LYS A 342 7.16 -28.51 6.59
CA LYS A 342 5.75 -28.46 7.00
C LYS A 342 4.84 -28.87 5.84
N LYS A 343 3.65 -29.36 6.18
CA LYS A 343 2.62 -29.65 5.18
C LYS A 343 2.26 -28.37 4.42
N GLY A 344 2.39 -28.40 3.10
CA GLY A 344 2.10 -27.27 2.21
C GLY A 344 3.26 -26.30 1.98
N GLN A 345 4.38 -26.47 2.68
CA GLN A 345 5.62 -25.76 2.39
C GLN A 345 6.25 -26.32 1.10
N LEU A 346 6.74 -25.45 0.22
CA LEU A 346 7.27 -25.85 -1.08
C LEU A 346 8.55 -26.67 -0.97
N TYR A 347 9.44 -26.30 -0.05
CA TYR A 347 10.77 -26.89 0.14
C TYR A 347 11.11 -27.01 1.60
N ALA A 348 12.06 -27.87 1.95
CA ALA A 348 12.72 -27.89 3.28
C ALA A 348 13.68 -26.70 3.39
N TYR A 349 13.11 -25.50 3.48
CA TYR A 349 13.81 -24.21 3.49
C TYR A 349 12.91 -23.16 4.18
N PRO A 350 13.45 -22.10 4.84
CA PRO A 350 12.62 -21.06 5.41
C PRO A 350 11.63 -20.47 4.39
N ASP A 351 10.36 -20.32 4.76
CA ASP A 351 9.34 -19.70 3.92
C ASP A 351 8.74 -18.50 4.64
N LEU A 352 9.19 -17.30 4.27
CA LEU A 352 8.81 -16.03 4.87
C LEU A 352 7.34 -15.66 4.65
N LEU A 353 6.63 -16.37 3.79
CA LEU A 353 5.20 -16.15 3.55
C LEU A 353 4.31 -17.04 4.43
N THR A 354 4.90 -17.88 5.29
CA THR A 354 4.17 -18.79 6.19
C THR A 354 4.11 -18.31 7.64
N PHE A 355 4.10 -17.04 7.84
CA PHE A 355 4.28 -16.36 9.13
C PHE A 355 3.24 -16.67 10.22
N TYR A 356 2.12 -17.24 9.87
CA TYR A 356 1.14 -17.70 10.86
C TYR A 356 1.26 -19.18 11.20
N ASP A 357 2.23 -19.87 10.60
CA ASP A 357 2.46 -21.30 10.80
C ASP A 357 3.91 -21.59 11.19
N VAL A 358 4.48 -20.73 12.02
CA VAL A 358 5.79 -20.95 12.63
C VAL A 358 5.66 -21.97 13.77
N ASN A 359 6.57 -22.96 13.79
CA ASN A 359 6.54 -24.01 14.78
C ASN A 359 7.72 -23.93 15.77
N THR A 360 8.72 -23.12 15.47
CA THR A 360 9.90 -22.96 16.31
C THR A 360 10.16 -21.50 16.61
N LYS A 361 10.78 -21.23 17.76
CA LYS A 361 11.11 -19.85 18.16
C LYS A 361 12.06 -19.19 17.17
N VAL A 362 13.01 -19.94 16.59
CA VAL A 362 13.96 -19.38 15.61
C VAL A 362 13.26 -18.92 14.32
N GLU A 363 12.22 -19.62 13.89
CA GLU A 363 11.42 -19.20 12.72
C GLU A 363 10.57 -17.95 13.06
N GLU A 364 10.04 -17.88 14.30
CA GLU A 364 9.29 -16.70 14.75
C GLU A 364 10.18 -15.44 14.73
N VAL A 365 11.39 -15.53 15.26
CA VAL A 365 12.35 -14.40 15.25
C VAL A 365 12.74 -14.03 13.82
N LEU A 366 13.01 -15.00 12.94
CA LEU A 366 13.32 -14.74 11.53
C LEU A 366 12.15 -14.03 10.83
N TYR A 367 10.93 -14.43 11.14
CA TYR A 367 9.75 -13.84 10.57
C TYR A 367 9.55 -12.38 11.06
N GLU A 368 9.67 -12.14 12.36
CA GLU A 368 9.61 -10.78 12.94
C GLU A 368 10.70 -9.89 12.36
N MET A 369 11.93 -10.42 12.22
CA MET A 369 13.03 -9.73 11.56
C MET A 369 12.67 -9.32 10.14
N PHE A 370 11.95 -10.16 9.38
CA PHE A 370 11.53 -9.86 8.01
C PHE A 370 10.43 -8.79 7.94
N MET A 371 9.30 -9.06 8.60
CA MET A 371 8.08 -8.27 8.42
C MET A 371 8.06 -6.99 9.23
N ASP A 372 8.75 -6.95 10.36
CA ASP A 372 8.81 -5.77 11.21
C ASP A 372 10.15 -5.04 11.04
N HIS A 373 11.23 -5.62 11.48
CA HIS A 373 12.49 -4.90 11.65
C HIS A 373 13.13 -4.50 10.31
N ARG A 374 13.18 -5.43 9.33
CA ARG A 374 13.71 -5.15 8.01
C ARG A 374 12.85 -4.14 7.25
N MET A 375 11.51 -4.24 7.37
CA MET A 375 10.62 -3.28 6.73
C MET A 375 10.82 -1.87 7.27
N LYS A 376 11.02 -1.73 8.58
CA LYS A 376 11.35 -0.45 9.22
C LYS A 376 12.72 0.08 8.79
N ALA A 377 13.75 -0.76 8.76
CA ALA A 377 15.09 -0.37 8.31
C ALA A 377 15.06 0.13 6.86
N PHE A 378 14.37 -0.59 5.98
CA PHE A 378 14.28 -0.27 4.57
C PHE A 378 13.42 0.98 4.29
N GLN A 379 12.18 0.96 4.76
CA GLN A 379 11.20 1.98 4.36
C GLN A 379 11.49 3.34 5.00
N ALA A 380 11.97 3.37 6.25
CA ALA A 380 12.26 4.62 6.93
C ALA A 380 13.38 5.43 6.26
N ASN A 381 14.38 4.76 5.68
CA ASN A 381 15.42 5.44 4.92
C ASN A 381 14.85 6.24 3.73
N PHE A 382 13.88 5.66 3.02
CA PHE A 382 13.22 6.33 1.90
C PHE A 382 12.12 7.32 2.31
N HIS A 383 11.73 7.31 3.60
CA HIS A 383 10.89 8.35 4.20
C HIS A 383 11.71 9.40 4.96
N MET A 384 13.03 9.42 4.75
CA MET A 384 13.96 10.41 5.30
C MET A 384 13.90 10.48 6.83
N ASN A 385 13.76 9.30 7.47
CA ASN A 385 13.77 9.14 8.91
C ASN A 385 14.89 8.17 9.35
N PRO A 386 16.16 8.62 9.35
CA PRO A 386 17.29 7.76 9.66
C PRO A 386 17.29 7.25 11.10
N ASP A 387 16.74 8.03 12.01
CA ASP A 387 16.63 7.67 13.42
C ASP A 387 15.67 6.48 13.62
N TYR A 388 14.51 6.56 12.98
CA TYR A 388 13.54 5.45 12.97
C TYR A 388 14.12 4.19 12.30
N SER A 389 14.80 4.35 11.16
CA SER A 389 15.47 3.25 10.47
C SER A 389 16.52 2.57 11.34
N THR A 390 17.33 3.36 12.06
CA THR A 390 18.41 2.84 12.90
C THR A 390 17.87 2.09 14.12
N TRP A 391 17.01 2.73 14.92
CA TRP A 391 16.63 2.19 16.23
C TRP A 391 15.48 1.20 16.22
N TYR A 392 14.51 1.42 15.34
CA TYR A 392 13.34 0.53 15.22
C TYR A 392 13.49 -0.52 14.11
N GLY A 393 14.50 -0.38 13.25
CA GLY A 393 14.82 -1.32 12.19
C GLY A 393 16.17 -2.00 12.40
N TYR A 394 17.25 -1.39 11.95
CA TYR A 394 18.58 -2.00 11.82
C TYR A 394 19.13 -2.55 13.15
N ALA A 395 19.06 -1.77 14.24
CA ALA A 395 19.53 -2.21 15.55
C ALA A 395 18.76 -3.41 16.09
N LYS A 396 17.48 -3.52 15.74
CA LYS A 396 16.67 -4.71 16.05
C LYS A 396 17.14 -5.91 15.23
N MET A 397 17.38 -5.75 13.93
CA MET A 397 17.91 -6.82 13.08
C MET A 397 19.24 -7.38 13.58
N VAL A 398 20.14 -6.51 14.08
CA VAL A 398 21.40 -6.98 14.71
C VAL A 398 21.12 -7.88 15.90
N LYS A 399 20.14 -7.54 16.75
CA LYS A 399 19.73 -8.38 17.88
C LYS A 399 19.12 -9.69 17.42
N ASP A 400 18.27 -9.66 16.38
CA ASP A 400 17.64 -10.86 15.83
C ASP A 400 18.67 -11.86 15.31
N VAL A 401 19.72 -11.39 14.62
CA VAL A 401 20.83 -12.26 14.15
C VAL A 401 21.52 -12.97 15.32
N VAL A 402 21.77 -12.25 16.42
CA VAL A 402 22.37 -12.83 17.63
C VAL A 402 21.43 -13.88 18.21
N GLU A 403 20.16 -13.55 18.40
CA GLU A 403 19.15 -14.47 18.95
C GLU A 403 18.98 -15.72 18.09
N ILE A 404 18.87 -15.54 16.76
CA ILE A 404 18.78 -16.67 15.81
C ILE A 404 19.98 -17.60 15.90
N LYS A 405 21.20 -17.06 16.02
CA LYS A 405 22.42 -17.87 16.16
C LYS A 405 22.44 -18.67 17.47
N GLU A 406 22.06 -18.05 18.59
CA GLU A 406 22.00 -18.75 19.87
C GLU A 406 20.91 -19.83 19.86
N LEU A 407 19.70 -19.53 19.40
CA LEU A 407 18.63 -20.51 19.25
C LEU A 407 19.04 -21.68 18.32
N ALA A 408 19.71 -21.40 17.23
CA ALA A 408 20.20 -22.44 16.32
C ALA A 408 21.25 -23.34 16.98
N LYS A 409 22.12 -22.78 17.79
CA LYS A 409 23.13 -23.52 18.57
C LYS A 409 22.47 -24.43 19.63
N GLU A 410 21.49 -23.91 20.37
CA GLU A 410 20.70 -24.67 21.34
C GLU A 410 19.95 -25.84 20.68
N MET A 411 19.25 -25.56 19.54
CA MET A 411 18.53 -26.59 18.80
C MET A 411 19.44 -27.71 18.31
N ARG A 412 20.67 -27.40 17.84
CA ARG A 412 21.65 -28.41 17.42
C ARG A 412 22.12 -29.25 18.61
N ALA A 413 22.36 -28.63 19.76
CA ALA A 413 22.75 -29.35 21.01
C ALA A 413 21.61 -30.28 21.47
N MET A 414 20.37 -29.81 21.51
CA MET A 414 19.21 -30.64 21.89
C MET A 414 19.01 -31.83 20.90
N HIS A 415 19.17 -31.60 19.63
CA HIS A 415 19.07 -32.63 18.60
C HIS A 415 20.14 -33.72 18.78
N ALA A 416 21.36 -33.32 19.09
CA ALA A 416 22.46 -34.25 19.37
C ALA A 416 22.20 -35.11 20.61
N GLU A 417 21.43 -34.60 21.58
CA GLU A 417 20.99 -35.33 22.77
C GLU A 417 19.71 -36.15 22.57
N GLY A 418 19.15 -36.20 21.35
CA GLY A 418 17.90 -36.89 21.02
C GLY A 418 16.65 -36.24 21.59
N LYS A 419 16.70 -34.97 21.98
CA LYS A 419 15.58 -34.20 22.51
C LYS A 419 14.88 -33.43 21.36
N ALA A 420 13.56 -33.39 21.38
CA ALA A 420 12.80 -32.58 20.40
C ALA A 420 12.94 -31.07 20.71
N PRO A 421 13.03 -30.18 19.69
CA PRO A 421 13.05 -28.76 19.93
C PRO A 421 11.72 -28.27 20.55
N GLU A 422 11.81 -27.27 21.40
CA GLU A 422 10.62 -26.65 22.02
C GLU A 422 9.72 -26.01 20.95
N LYS A 423 8.43 -26.37 20.99
CA LYS A 423 7.44 -25.79 20.06
C LYS A 423 7.14 -24.35 20.44
N ALA A 424 7.07 -23.47 19.46
CA ALA A 424 6.57 -22.12 19.65
C ALA A 424 5.18 -22.15 20.34
N SER A 425 4.96 -21.32 21.33
CA SER A 425 3.69 -21.22 22.04
C SER A 425 2.60 -20.68 21.11
N GLN A 426 1.86 -21.56 20.46
CA GLN A 426 0.66 -21.13 19.76
C GLN A 426 -0.39 -20.65 20.77
N PRO A 427 -1.03 -19.49 20.58
CA PRO A 427 -2.17 -19.11 21.38
C PRO A 427 -3.26 -20.17 21.20
N ALA A 428 -3.62 -20.83 22.30
CA ALA A 428 -4.60 -21.93 22.31
C ALA A 428 -5.89 -21.49 21.58
N ALA A 429 -6.18 -22.13 20.48
CA ALA A 429 -7.50 -22.02 19.83
C ALA A 429 -8.55 -22.55 20.83
N LYS A 430 -9.28 -21.65 21.49
CA LYS A 430 -10.42 -22.04 22.31
C LYS A 430 -11.45 -22.68 21.40
N THR A 431 -11.45 -23.99 21.34
CA THR A 431 -12.57 -24.78 20.80
C THR A 431 -13.81 -24.49 21.64
N LYS A 432 -14.69 -23.67 21.14
CA LYS A 432 -16.05 -23.58 21.66
C LYS A 432 -16.79 -24.86 21.23
N LYS A 433 -17.19 -25.63 22.23
CA LYS A 433 -18.23 -26.66 22.09
C LYS A 433 -19.57 -26.00 21.75
#